data_ae6db20477b3319a1acbd97d8acff003
#
_entry.id   ae6db20477b3319a1acbd97d8acff003
#
_cell.length_a   1.000
_cell.length_b   1.000
_cell.length_c   1.000
_cell.angle_alpha   90.00
_cell.angle_beta   90.00
_cell.angle_gamma   90.00
#
_symmetry.space_group_name_H-M   'P 1'
#
loop_
_entity.id
_entity.type
_entity.pdbx_description
1 polymer ?
#
loop_
_entity_poly.entity_id
_entity_poly.type
_entity_poly.pdbx_seq_one_letter_code
_entity_poly.pdbx_strand_id
1 'polypeptide(L)'
;MEKIKKCIANLKVEGKLKVYQMTVLVMTLFLVLVALISTVVIRSNIEKITKVWSPSLEYLQDLETMTAKYRIKQYQHLVESDAAVMNSCEEEIQKLEKQIKDTGANLDAIITADSDAQKGQDDYEVASKGWEKYRAASGEILKLSREGKQQEASKLMTGEVYEDYKSFSKKLTILCGKIGRAHV
;
A
#
# COMPACT_ATOMS: atom_id res chain seq x y z
N MET A 1 31.78 -9.69 -42.07
CA MET A 1 30.71 -10.55 -42.61
C MET A 1 31.10 -11.26 -43.90
N GLU A 2 31.77 -10.64 -44.84
CA GLU A 2 32.16 -11.28 -46.10
C GLU A 2 33.13 -12.48 -45.97
N LYS A 3 34.11 -12.43 -45.04
CA LYS A 3 35.02 -13.56 -44.80
C LYS A 3 34.28 -14.84 -44.34
N ILE A 4 33.26 -14.71 -43.51
CA ILE A 4 32.45 -15.84 -43.00
C ILE A 4 31.61 -16.43 -44.15
N LYS A 5 30.99 -15.58 -44.97
CA LYS A 5 30.24 -16.01 -46.16
C LYS A 5 31.10 -16.78 -47.15
N LYS A 6 32.33 -16.34 -47.44
CA LYS A 6 33.30 -17.03 -48.31
C LYS A 6 33.75 -18.36 -47.72
N CYS A 7 33.96 -18.46 -46.40
CA CYS A 7 34.35 -19.70 -45.75
C CYS A 7 33.26 -20.76 -45.81
N ILE A 8 31.98 -20.37 -45.62
CA ILE A 8 30.83 -21.27 -45.68
C ILE A 8 30.54 -21.68 -47.15
N ALA A 9 30.75 -20.79 -48.11
CA ALA A 9 30.52 -21.10 -49.53
C ALA A 9 31.40 -22.23 -50.05
N ASN A 10 32.64 -22.35 -49.55
CA ASN A 10 33.63 -23.36 -50.00
C ASN A 10 33.53 -24.72 -49.28
N LEU A 11 32.63 -24.90 -48.32
CA LEU A 11 32.42 -26.16 -47.62
C LEU A 11 31.64 -27.17 -48.51
N LYS A 12 32.02 -28.45 -48.42
CA LYS A 12 31.20 -29.56 -48.97
C LYS A 12 29.81 -29.54 -48.34
N VAL A 13 28.82 -30.15 -49.00
CA VAL A 13 27.42 -30.15 -48.53
C VAL A 13 27.26 -30.60 -47.09
N GLU A 14 28.00 -31.61 -46.64
CA GLU A 14 28.05 -32.07 -45.24
C GLU A 14 28.51 -31.00 -44.27
N GLY A 15 29.52 -30.22 -44.63
CA GLY A 15 30.03 -29.13 -43.84
C GLY A 15 29.02 -27.98 -43.69
N LYS A 16 28.31 -27.66 -44.75
CA LYS A 16 27.22 -26.67 -44.70
C LYS A 16 26.10 -27.10 -43.78
N LEU A 17 25.71 -28.38 -43.84
CA LEU A 17 24.67 -28.95 -42.99
C LEU A 17 25.05 -28.90 -41.48
N LYS A 18 26.32 -29.26 -41.15
CA LYS A 18 26.84 -29.18 -39.78
C LYS A 18 26.84 -27.75 -39.25
N VAL A 19 27.26 -26.77 -40.06
CA VAL A 19 27.23 -25.36 -39.68
C VAL A 19 25.80 -24.90 -39.42
N TYR A 20 24.85 -25.28 -40.27
CA TYR A 20 23.44 -24.96 -40.08
C TYR A 20 22.90 -25.57 -38.78
N GLN A 21 23.14 -26.86 -38.51
CA GLN A 21 22.73 -27.53 -37.29
C GLN A 21 23.33 -26.87 -36.02
N MET A 22 24.62 -26.51 -36.06
CA MET A 22 25.27 -25.81 -34.95
C MET A 22 24.67 -24.43 -34.73
N THR A 23 24.36 -23.69 -35.80
CA THR A 23 23.72 -22.37 -35.68
C THR A 23 22.34 -22.49 -35.05
N VAL A 24 21.52 -23.44 -35.50
CA VAL A 24 20.21 -23.69 -34.88
C VAL A 24 20.34 -24.09 -33.43
N LEU A 25 21.28 -24.97 -33.10
CA LEU A 25 21.53 -25.38 -31.70
C LEU A 25 21.90 -24.19 -30.81
N VAL A 26 22.83 -23.35 -31.26
CA VAL A 26 23.24 -22.14 -30.51
C VAL A 26 22.09 -21.18 -30.31
N MET A 27 21.28 -20.93 -31.35
CA MET A 27 20.10 -20.08 -31.27
C MET A 27 19.05 -20.64 -30.29
N THR A 28 18.82 -21.96 -30.34
CA THR A 28 17.90 -22.64 -29.42
C THR A 28 18.36 -22.51 -27.96
N LEU A 29 19.65 -22.75 -27.69
CA LEU A 29 20.23 -22.60 -26.36
C LEU A 29 20.12 -21.15 -25.87
N PHE A 30 20.35 -20.18 -26.74
CA PHE A 30 20.18 -18.77 -26.41
C PHE A 30 18.72 -18.44 -26.04
N LEU A 31 17.75 -18.92 -26.81
CA LEU A 31 16.33 -18.70 -26.49
C LEU A 31 15.92 -19.35 -25.17
N VAL A 32 16.43 -20.57 -24.89
CA VAL A 32 16.19 -21.23 -23.59
C VAL A 32 16.77 -20.41 -22.43
N LEU A 33 18.00 -19.89 -22.60
CA LEU A 33 18.61 -19.05 -21.58
C LEU A 33 17.79 -17.77 -21.29
N VAL A 34 17.35 -17.09 -22.33
CA VAL A 34 16.50 -15.90 -22.21
C VAL A 34 15.18 -16.24 -21.52
N ALA A 35 14.55 -17.37 -21.86
CA ALA A 35 13.32 -17.82 -21.25
C ALA A 35 13.50 -18.11 -19.74
N LEU A 36 14.61 -18.76 -19.36
CA LEU A 36 14.91 -19.03 -17.96
C LEU A 36 15.12 -17.73 -17.15
N ILE A 37 15.91 -16.80 -17.68
CA ILE A 37 16.13 -15.49 -17.03
C ILE A 37 14.79 -14.74 -16.87
N SER A 38 13.96 -14.69 -17.93
CA SER A 38 12.66 -14.04 -17.89
C SER A 38 11.74 -14.67 -16.84
N THR A 39 11.75 -15.99 -16.71
CA THR A 39 10.94 -16.70 -15.71
C THR A 39 11.35 -16.32 -14.27
N VAL A 40 12.66 -16.23 -14.00
CA VAL A 40 13.16 -15.83 -12.68
C VAL A 40 12.74 -14.38 -12.34
N VAL A 41 12.88 -13.46 -13.28
CA VAL A 41 12.48 -12.06 -13.11
C VAL A 41 10.96 -11.94 -12.86
N ILE A 42 10.16 -12.63 -13.66
CA ILE A 42 8.69 -12.63 -13.51
C ILE A 42 8.30 -13.19 -12.14
N ARG A 43 8.90 -14.30 -11.72
CA ARG A 43 8.62 -14.89 -10.40
C ARG A 43 8.94 -13.93 -9.26
N SER A 44 10.09 -13.26 -9.30
CA SER A 44 10.48 -12.26 -8.31
C SER A 44 9.49 -11.10 -8.24
N ASN A 45 9.03 -10.60 -9.39
CA ASN A 45 8.06 -9.51 -9.44
C ASN A 45 6.69 -9.96 -8.90
N ILE A 46 6.21 -11.15 -9.25
CA ILE A 46 4.96 -11.71 -8.71
C ILE A 46 5.04 -11.85 -7.18
N GLU A 47 6.16 -12.31 -6.66
CA GLU A 47 6.36 -12.47 -5.22
C GLU A 47 6.30 -11.13 -4.48
N LYS A 48 6.92 -10.08 -5.01
CA LYS A 48 6.82 -8.71 -4.48
C LYS A 48 5.39 -8.19 -4.52
N ILE A 49 4.69 -8.34 -5.66
CA ILE A 49 3.29 -7.91 -5.79
C ILE A 49 2.42 -8.59 -4.73
N THR A 50 2.56 -9.91 -4.58
CA THR A 50 1.67 -10.70 -3.72
C THR A 50 1.99 -10.52 -2.23
N LYS A 51 3.25 -10.39 -1.85
CA LYS A 51 3.66 -10.36 -0.44
C LYS A 51 3.83 -8.95 0.14
N VAL A 52 4.08 -7.96 -0.71
CA VAL A 52 4.39 -6.59 -0.26
C VAL A 52 3.31 -5.62 -0.71
N TRP A 53 3.12 -5.49 -2.02
CA TRP A 53 2.33 -4.39 -2.57
C TRP A 53 0.83 -4.56 -2.40
N SER A 54 0.29 -5.75 -2.70
CA SER A 54 -1.14 -6.02 -2.56
C SER A 54 -1.60 -5.91 -1.10
N PRO A 55 -0.94 -6.55 -0.11
CA PRO A 55 -1.28 -6.36 1.29
C PRO A 55 -1.10 -4.92 1.78
N SER A 56 -0.08 -4.20 1.31
CA SER A 56 0.10 -2.79 1.70
C SER A 56 -1.04 -1.90 1.22
N LEU A 57 -1.52 -2.10 -0.02
CA LEU A 57 -2.67 -1.37 -0.53
C LEU A 57 -3.95 -1.70 0.23
N GLU A 58 -4.18 -2.97 0.56
CA GLU A 58 -5.31 -3.42 1.37
C GLU A 58 -5.30 -2.75 2.75
N TYR A 59 -4.18 -2.79 3.47
CA TYR A 59 -4.06 -2.13 4.77
C TYR A 59 -4.24 -0.62 4.71
N LEU A 60 -3.74 0.05 3.67
CA LEU A 60 -3.95 1.49 3.49
C LEU A 60 -5.42 1.83 3.26
N GLN A 61 -6.13 1.05 2.44
CA GLN A 61 -7.57 1.22 2.18
C GLN A 61 -8.41 0.91 3.43
N ASP A 62 -8.02 -0.09 4.20
CA ASP A 62 -8.64 -0.43 5.47
C ASP A 62 -8.46 0.70 6.48
N LEU A 63 -7.26 1.26 6.62
CA LEU A 63 -6.99 2.42 7.48
C LEU A 63 -7.85 3.62 7.08
N GLU A 64 -7.93 3.94 5.78
CA GLU A 64 -8.78 5.03 5.29
C GLU A 64 -10.25 4.79 5.63
N THR A 65 -10.74 3.57 5.41
CA THR A 65 -12.13 3.19 5.69
C THR A 65 -12.44 3.22 7.19
N MET A 66 -11.57 2.65 8.03
CA MET A 66 -11.79 2.57 9.47
C MET A 66 -11.71 3.95 10.13
N THR A 67 -10.79 4.80 9.71
CA THR A 67 -10.67 6.16 10.25
C THR A 67 -11.84 7.05 9.81
N ALA A 68 -12.38 6.86 8.61
CA ALA A 68 -13.61 7.53 8.19
C ALA A 68 -14.82 7.05 9.02
N LYS A 69 -14.97 5.74 9.25
CA LYS A 69 -16.01 5.18 10.15
C LYS A 69 -15.88 5.72 11.57
N TYR A 70 -14.68 5.82 12.08
CA TYR A 70 -14.38 6.41 13.39
C TYR A 70 -14.96 7.82 13.50
N ARG A 71 -14.71 8.68 12.50
CA ARG A 71 -15.28 10.03 12.46
C ARG A 71 -16.80 10.03 12.36
N ILE A 72 -17.37 9.13 11.55
CA ILE A 72 -18.82 9.02 11.42
C ILE A 72 -19.44 8.69 12.79
N LYS A 73 -18.83 7.78 13.58
CA LYS A 73 -19.30 7.46 14.92
C LYS A 73 -19.18 8.62 15.90
N GLN A 74 -18.14 9.42 15.78
CA GLN A 74 -18.03 10.67 16.56
C GLN A 74 -19.14 11.67 16.21
N TYR A 75 -19.45 11.86 14.92
CA TYR A 75 -20.56 12.72 14.50
C TYR A 75 -21.91 12.16 14.97
N GLN A 76 -22.11 10.85 14.89
CA GLN A 76 -23.31 10.20 15.40
C GLN A 76 -23.46 10.45 16.91
N HIS A 77 -22.42 10.24 17.69
CA HIS A 77 -22.39 10.52 19.12
C HIS A 77 -22.68 12.00 19.41
N LEU A 78 -22.19 12.92 18.59
CA LEU A 78 -22.37 14.36 18.79
C LEU A 78 -23.81 14.82 18.58
N VAL A 79 -24.56 14.23 17.65
CA VAL A 79 -25.94 14.60 17.33
C VAL A 79 -26.97 13.80 18.10
N GLU A 80 -26.53 12.77 18.83
CA GLU A 80 -27.42 11.88 19.57
C GLU A 80 -27.72 12.43 20.97
N SER A 81 -28.90 12.12 21.46
CA SER A 81 -29.36 12.46 22.83
C SER A 81 -29.65 11.22 23.68
N ASP A 82 -29.78 10.03 23.05
CA ASP A 82 -30.00 8.78 23.73
C ASP A 82 -28.66 8.23 24.27
N ALA A 83 -28.58 8.08 25.59
CA ALA A 83 -27.38 7.58 26.27
C ALA A 83 -27.01 6.15 25.85
N ALA A 84 -27.97 5.30 25.47
CA ALA A 84 -27.69 3.93 25.01
C ALA A 84 -27.04 3.94 23.65
N VAL A 85 -27.49 4.82 22.73
CA VAL A 85 -26.90 5.00 21.41
C VAL A 85 -25.51 5.62 21.52
N MET A 86 -25.31 6.61 22.40
CA MET A 86 -24.00 7.18 22.69
C MET A 86 -23.00 6.14 23.18
N ASN A 87 -23.42 5.26 24.12
CA ASN A 87 -22.60 4.14 24.59
C ASN A 87 -22.19 3.21 23.44
N SER A 88 -23.15 2.84 22.59
CA SER A 88 -22.87 1.99 21.42
C SER A 88 -21.87 2.65 20.44
N CYS A 89 -21.96 3.96 20.23
CA CYS A 89 -20.98 4.70 19.43
C CYS A 89 -19.59 4.63 20.04
N GLU A 90 -19.46 4.80 21.34
CA GLU A 90 -18.17 4.71 22.06
C GLU A 90 -17.55 3.32 21.98
N GLU A 91 -18.35 2.26 22.15
CA GLU A 91 -17.89 0.88 22.00
C GLU A 91 -17.37 0.62 20.59
N GLU A 92 -18.09 1.10 19.56
CA GLU A 92 -17.64 0.98 18.18
C GLU A 92 -16.38 1.81 17.91
N ILE A 93 -16.24 3.01 18.48
CA ILE A 93 -15.04 3.85 18.41
C ILE A 93 -13.84 3.10 19.00
N GLN A 94 -13.97 2.50 20.19
CA GLN A 94 -12.91 1.72 20.83
C GLN A 94 -12.50 0.51 20.00
N LYS A 95 -13.48 -0.19 19.39
CA LYS A 95 -13.21 -1.30 18.49
C LYS A 95 -12.44 -0.86 17.25
N LEU A 96 -12.84 0.26 16.66
CA LEU A 96 -12.15 0.84 15.50
C LEU A 96 -10.73 1.28 15.85
N GLU A 97 -10.50 1.88 17.02
CA GLU A 97 -9.15 2.25 17.49
C GLU A 97 -8.22 1.04 17.53
N LYS A 98 -8.71 -0.07 18.08
CA LYS A 98 -7.93 -1.31 18.12
C LYS A 98 -7.62 -1.81 16.71
N GLN A 99 -8.63 -1.86 15.84
CA GLN A 99 -8.45 -2.33 14.45
C GLN A 99 -7.46 -1.44 13.68
N ILE A 100 -7.58 -0.11 13.80
CA ILE A 100 -6.67 0.85 13.16
C ILE A 100 -5.23 0.62 13.64
N LYS A 101 -5.04 0.43 14.96
CA LYS A 101 -3.73 0.16 15.53
C LYS A 101 -3.13 -1.15 15.00
N ASP A 102 -3.91 -2.22 14.99
CA ASP A 102 -3.46 -3.54 14.53
C ASP A 102 -3.13 -3.51 13.03
N THR A 103 -3.98 -2.89 12.20
CA THR A 103 -3.74 -2.73 10.76
C THR A 103 -2.52 -1.85 10.48
N GLY A 104 -2.36 -0.76 11.25
CA GLY A 104 -1.19 0.10 11.15
C GLY A 104 0.11 -0.63 11.47
N ALA A 105 0.12 -1.48 12.50
CA ALA A 105 1.29 -2.29 12.85
C ALA A 105 1.64 -3.32 11.75
N ASN A 106 0.63 -3.93 11.13
CA ASN A 106 0.83 -4.85 10.00
C ASN A 106 1.42 -4.14 8.78
N LEU A 107 0.93 -2.95 8.47
CA LEU A 107 1.47 -2.14 7.38
C LEU A 107 2.92 -1.72 7.64
N ASP A 108 3.22 -1.26 8.86
CA ASP A 108 4.56 -0.85 9.27
C ASP A 108 5.56 -2.01 9.15
N ALA A 109 5.16 -3.21 9.56
CA ALA A 109 5.98 -4.42 9.42
C ALA A 109 6.34 -4.72 7.95
N ILE A 110 5.42 -4.53 7.01
CA ILE A 110 5.70 -4.73 5.58
C ILE A 110 6.63 -3.63 5.04
N ILE A 111 6.35 -2.36 5.37
CA ILE A 111 7.15 -1.22 4.90
C ILE A 111 8.60 -1.36 5.41
N THR A 112 8.79 -1.79 6.66
CA THR A 112 10.11 -1.95 7.26
C THR A 112 10.88 -3.14 6.68
N ALA A 113 10.19 -4.20 6.27
CA ALA A 113 10.81 -5.42 5.74
C ALA A 113 11.28 -5.32 4.28
N ASP A 114 10.71 -4.41 3.48
CA ASP A 114 11.02 -4.28 2.05
C ASP A 114 11.65 -2.93 1.72
N SER A 115 12.83 -2.96 1.10
CA SER A 115 13.62 -1.75 0.77
C SER A 115 12.93 -0.82 -0.24
N ASP A 116 12.07 -1.34 -1.12
CA ASP A 116 11.32 -0.53 -2.08
C ASP A 116 10.10 0.11 -1.40
N ALA A 117 9.42 -0.62 -0.49
CA ALA A 117 8.35 -0.10 0.34
C ALA A 117 8.84 0.97 1.32
N GLN A 118 10.09 0.87 1.80
CA GLN A 118 10.73 1.82 2.71
C GLN A 118 10.77 3.26 2.16
N LYS A 119 10.69 3.45 0.85
CA LYS A 119 10.52 4.78 0.24
C LYS A 119 9.22 5.49 0.64
N GLY A 120 8.24 4.76 1.15
CA GLY A 120 6.99 5.29 1.70
C GLY A 120 7.01 5.52 3.21
N GLN A 121 8.07 5.11 3.91
CA GLN A 121 8.18 5.17 5.38
C GLN A 121 7.94 6.57 5.94
N ASP A 122 8.60 7.58 5.36
CA ASP A 122 8.47 8.96 5.85
C ASP A 122 7.03 9.49 5.71
N ASP A 123 6.36 9.19 4.60
CA ASP A 123 4.96 9.59 4.39
C ASP A 123 4.01 8.85 5.33
N TYR A 124 4.27 7.56 5.60
CA TYR A 124 3.50 6.78 6.55
C TYR A 124 3.69 7.27 8.00
N GLU A 125 4.93 7.57 8.40
CA GLU A 125 5.22 8.12 9.73
C GLU A 125 4.53 9.47 9.96
N VAL A 126 4.55 10.37 8.97
CA VAL A 126 3.82 11.63 9.02
C VAL A 126 2.32 11.41 9.13
N ALA A 127 1.77 10.46 8.36
CA ALA A 127 0.36 10.09 8.45
C ALA A 127 0.01 9.56 9.84
N SER A 128 0.76 8.61 10.37
CA SER A 128 0.55 8.01 11.69
C SER A 128 0.55 9.06 12.81
N LYS A 129 1.50 10.00 12.79
CA LYS A 129 1.55 11.12 13.75
C LYS A 129 0.30 12.02 13.67
N GLY A 130 -0.21 12.29 12.46
CA GLY A 130 -1.45 13.06 12.27
C GLY A 130 -2.66 12.33 12.84
N TRP A 131 -2.75 11.02 12.64
CA TRP A 131 -3.79 10.19 13.23
C TRP A 131 -3.74 10.19 14.77
N GLU A 132 -2.56 10.01 15.37
CA GLU A 132 -2.40 10.00 16.82
C GLU A 132 -2.82 11.33 17.46
N LYS A 133 -2.53 12.46 16.83
CA LYS A 133 -3.02 13.79 17.29
C LYS A 133 -4.54 13.87 17.23
N TYR A 134 -5.14 13.45 16.11
CA TYR A 134 -6.58 13.41 15.95
C TYR A 134 -7.24 12.53 17.01
N ARG A 135 -6.71 11.32 17.22
CA ARG A 135 -7.19 10.36 18.22
C ARG A 135 -7.08 10.91 19.64
N ALA A 136 -5.99 11.59 19.98
CA ALA A 136 -5.79 12.18 21.31
C ALA A 136 -6.87 13.22 21.64
N ALA A 137 -7.35 13.99 20.66
CA ALA A 137 -8.42 14.97 20.86
C ALA A 137 -9.81 14.34 20.93
N SER A 138 -9.96 13.10 20.49
CA SER A 138 -11.25 12.39 20.42
C SER A 138 -11.93 12.27 21.80
N GLY A 139 -11.17 11.98 22.83
CA GLY A 139 -11.69 11.87 24.21
C GLY A 139 -12.41 13.14 24.69
N GLU A 140 -11.85 14.30 24.38
CA GLU A 140 -12.47 15.58 24.75
C GLU A 140 -13.74 15.86 23.92
N ILE A 141 -13.75 15.51 22.63
CA ILE A 141 -14.93 15.62 21.77
C ILE A 141 -16.08 14.79 22.34
N LEU A 142 -15.85 13.53 22.72
CA LEU A 142 -16.88 12.65 23.29
C LEU A 142 -17.36 13.15 24.64
N LYS A 143 -16.45 13.63 25.49
CA LYS A 143 -16.78 14.21 26.79
C LYS A 143 -17.67 15.44 26.66
N LEU A 144 -17.29 16.41 25.81
CA LEU A 144 -18.10 17.61 25.55
C LEU A 144 -19.49 17.24 24.99
N SER A 145 -19.55 16.23 24.12
CA SER A 145 -20.81 15.72 23.61
C SER A 145 -21.70 15.16 24.72
N ARG A 146 -21.17 14.38 25.65
CA ARG A 146 -21.89 13.86 26.83
C ARG A 146 -22.38 14.94 27.78
N GLU A 147 -21.61 16.01 27.92
CA GLU A 147 -21.97 17.18 28.75
C GLU A 147 -23.06 18.06 28.08
N GLY A 148 -23.54 17.69 26.90
CA GLY A 148 -24.51 18.51 26.16
C GLY A 148 -23.94 19.77 25.52
N LYS A 149 -22.59 19.84 25.42
CA LYS A 149 -21.84 20.97 24.82
C LYS A 149 -21.57 20.74 23.32
N GLN A 150 -22.62 20.44 22.55
CA GLN A 150 -22.52 20.06 21.13
C GLN A 150 -21.80 21.09 20.28
N GLN A 151 -22.00 22.38 20.55
CA GLN A 151 -21.34 23.45 19.80
C GLN A 151 -19.83 23.46 20.01
N GLU A 152 -19.37 23.26 21.26
CA GLU A 152 -17.95 23.21 21.61
C GLU A 152 -17.29 21.94 21.01
N ALA A 153 -17.95 20.79 21.17
CA ALA A 153 -17.50 19.54 20.58
C ALA A 153 -17.43 19.62 19.04
N SER A 154 -18.43 20.20 18.39
CA SER A 154 -18.45 20.41 16.94
C SER A 154 -17.33 21.35 16.48
N LYS A 155 -17.10 22.45 17.21
CA LYS A 155 -16.03 23.40 16.93
C LYS A 155 -14.65 22.74 17.03
N LEU A 156 -14.44 21.91 18.05
CA LEU A 156 -13.20 21.15 18.21
C LEU A 156 -13.03 20.14 17.05
N MET A 157 -14.08 19.40 16.71
CA MET A 157 -14.06 18.37 15.68
C MET A 157 -13.88 18.92 14.25
N THR A 158 -14.31 20.16 13.99
CA THR A 158 -14.23 20.82 12.66
C THR A 158 -13.11 21.85 12.57
N GLY A 159 -12.42 22.14 13.67
CA GLY A 159 -11.32 23.11 13.73
C GLY A 159 -9.95 22.49 13.49
N GLU A 160 -8.99 22.79 14.37
CA GLU A 160 -7.59 22.38 14.24
C GLU A 160 -7.43 20.86 14.16
N VAL A 161 -8.20 20.12 14.93
CA VAL A 161 -8.21 18.64 14.96
C VAL A 161 -8.60 18.05 13.59
N TYR A 162 -9.46 18.75 12.85
CA TYR A 162 -9.82 18.33 11.48
C TYR A 162 -8.66 18.43 10.50
N GLU A 163 -7.80 19.43 10.63
CA GLU A 163 -6.63 19.57 9.76
C GLU A 163 -5.63 18.42 9.99
N ASP A 164 -5.47 17.94 11.24
CA ASP A 164 -4.67 16.74 11.52
C ASP A 164 -5.24 15.51 10.82
N TYR A 165 -6.56 15.27 10.90
CA TYR A 165 -7.22 14.18 10.16
C TYR A 165 -7.08 14.32 8.65
N LYS A 166 -7.27 15.50 8.11
CA LYS A 166 -7.15 15.78 6.68
C LYS A 166 -5.72 15.55 6.17
N SER A 167 -4.73 15.96 6.97
CA SER A 167 -3.32 15.69 6.68
C SER A 167 -3.04 14.19 6.63
N PHE A 168 -3.53 13.43 7.62
CA PHE A 168 -3.46 11.97 7.67
C PHE A 168 -4.10 11.34 6.42
N SER A 169 -5.37 11.61 6.14
CA SER A 169 -6.11 11.05 5.01
C SER A 169 -5.42 11.35 3.67
N LYS A 170 -4.96 12.61 3.47
CA LYS A 170 -4.22 13.01 2.28
C LYS A 170 -2.92 12.21 2.11
N LYS A 171 -2.20 11.95 3.19
CA LYS A 171 -0.96 11.16 3.15
C LYS A 171 -1.22 9.70 2.82
N LEU A 172 -2.29 9.09 3.36
CA LEU A 172 -2.68 7.73 2.97
C LEU A 172 -3.02 7.65 1.47
N THR A 173 -3.80 8.58 0.95
CA THR A 173 -4.13 8.64 -0.48
C THR A 173 -2.88 8.78 -1.36
N ILE A 174 -1.90 9.60 -0.93
CA ILE A 174 -0.62 9.74 -1.64
C ILE A 174 0.14 8.42 -1.63
N LEU A 175 0.20 7.72 -0.50
CA LEU A 175 0.86 6.42 -0.37
C LEU A 175 0.22 5.37 -1.26
N CYS A 176 -1.12 5.27 -1.25
CA CYS A 176 -1.86 4.40 -2.17
C CYS A 176 -1.49 4.68 -3.64
N GLY A 177 -1.43 5.96 -4.02
CA GLY A 177 -1.06 6.36 -5.37
C GLY A 177 0.40 6.09 -5.73
N LYS A 178 1.34 6.18 -4.78
CA LYS A 178 2.75 5.82 -4.99
C LYS A 178 2.92 4.32 -5.19
N ILE A 179 2.31 3.53 -4.32
CA ILE A 179 2.33 2.07 -4.39
C ILE A 179 1.68 1.59 -5.69
N GLY A 180 0.50 2.09 -6.04
CA GLY A 180 -0.20 1.69 -7.27
C GLY A 180 0.53 2.02 -8.57
N ARG A 181 1.28 3.14 -8.63
CA ARG A 181 2.05 3.54 -9.82
C ARG A 181 3.39 2.85 -9.97
N ALA A 182 3.96 2.31 -8.92
CA ALA A 182 5.24 1.61 -8.99
C ALA A 182 5.16 0.28 -9.79
N HIS A 183 3.96 -0.10 -10.26
CA HIS A 183 3.65 -1.39 -10.92
C HIS A 183 3.00 -1.28 -12.30
N VAL A 184 2.82 -0.07 -12.82
CA VAL A 184 2.41 0.17 -14.19
C VAL A 184 3.63 0.58 -15.03
#